data_306df6e93b8eaec7f9a779b1692251db
#
_entry.id   306df6e93b8eaec7f9a779b1692251db
#
_cell.length_a   1.000
_cell.length_b   1.000
_cell.length_c   1.000
_cell.angle_alpha   90.00
_cell.angle_beta   90.00
_cell.angle_gamma   90.00
#
_symmetry.space_group_name_H-M   'P 1'
#
loop_
_entity.id
_entity.type
_entity.pdbx_description
1 polymer ?
#
loop_
_entity_poly.entity_id
_entity_poly.type
_entity_poly.pdbx_seq_one_letter_code
_entity_poly.pdbx_strand_id
1 'polypeptide(L)'
;MNLLAKARKGDGQAVELLFERCLPALRRWARGRLPSYARDLADTQDLVQETVLHTLNKLESFEPRHQGALQAYLRQAVANRIRDEIRRVTRRPVPEELGDGHVDPAPSPLEHAIGREGMERYEAALQKLRPKDREAIVARMELQQSYEEIAVALGKTNANAARVAVTRAIARLIEQMDNET
;
A
#
# COMPACT_ATOMS: atom_id res chain seq x y z
N MET A 1 14.41 -5.88 20.02
CA MET A 1 14.64 -4.43 19.84
C MET A 1 13.87 -3.99 18.59
N ASN A 2 13.05 -2.93 18.69
CA ASN A 2 12.11 -2.54 17.63
C ASN A 2 12.86 -1.99 16.41
N LEU A 3 12.62 -2.56 15.21
CA LEU A 3 13.24 -2.18 13.94
C LEU A 3 13.05 -0.68 13.63
N LEU A 4 11.85 -0.16 13.89
CA LEU A 4 11.54 1.26 13.72
C LEU A 4 12.41 2.16 14.61
N ALA A 5 12.68 1.74 15.85
CA ALA A 5 13.52 2.52 16.76
C ALA A 5 15.00 2.57 16.31
N LYS A 6 15.48 1.54 15.61
CA LYS A 6 16.82 1.53 14.99
C LYS A 6 16.87 2.45 13.77
N ALA A 7 15.89 2.33 12.87
CA ALA A 7 15.79 3.16 11.66
C ALA A 7 15.73 4.66 12.00
N ARG A 8 15.00 5.04 13.06
CA ARG A 8 14.93 6.42 13.57
C ARG A 8 16.28 6.97 14.07
N LYS A 9 17.19 6.10 14.45
CA LYS A 9 18.56 6.45 14.87
C LYS A 9 19.56 6.46 13.72
N GLY A 10 19.09 6.32 12.48
CA GLY A 10 19.94 6.33 11.29
C GLY A 10 20.58 4.97 10.94
N ASP A 11 20.10 3.86 11.51
CA ASP A 11 20.56 2.52 11.15
C ASP A 11 20.08 2.17 9.74
N GLY A 12 20.99 2.19 8.76
CA GLY A 12 20.68 1.95 7.35
C GLY A 12 20.16 0.53 7.09
N GLN A 13 20.63 -0.50 7.80
CA GLN A 13 20.10 -1.85 7.67
C GLN A 13 18.66 -1.94 8.18
N ALA A 14 18.33 -1.22 9.24
CA ALA A 14 16.96 -1.16 9.74
C ALA A 14 16.02 -0.43 8.77
N VAL A 15 16.50 0.61 8.09
CA VAL A 15 15.76 1.32 7.04
C VAL A 15 15.49 0.38 5.86
N GLU A 16 16.50 -0.36 5.40
CA GLU A 16 16.38 -1.30 4.29
C GLU A 16 15.37 -2.43 4.60
N LEU A 17 15.44 -3.03 5.79
CA LEU A 17 14.48 -4.04 6.23
C LEU A 17 13.05 -3.50 6.36
N LEU A 18 12.87 -2.25 6.78
CA LEU A 18 11.56 -1.60 6.79
C LEU A 18 11.06 -1.35 5.38
N PHE A 19 11.94 -0.94 4.46
CA PHE A 19 11.62 -0.74 3.06
C PHE A 19 11.11 -2.03 2.41
N GLU A 20 11.89 -3.12 2.50
CA GLU A 20 11.51 -4.43 1.98
C GLU A 20 10.17 -4.92 2.55
N ARG A 21 9.94 -4.69 3.85
CA ARG A 21 8.73 -5.11 4.54
C ARG A 21 7.49 -4.32 4.16
N CYS A 22 7.61 -3.01 3.93
CA CYS A 22 6.46 -2.13 3.71
C CYS A 22 6.11 -1.96 2.22
N LEU A 23 7.12 -2.06 1.33
CA LEU A 23 6.97 -1.75 -0.09
C LEU A 23 5.92 -2.61 -0.81
N PRO A 24 5.88 -3.96 -0.65
CA PRO A 24 4.92 -4.79 -1.38
C PRO A 24 3.46 -4.43 -1.07
N ALA A 25 3.13 -4.21 0.21
CA ALA A 25 1.79 -3.81 0.62
C ALA A 25 1.38 -2.44 0.04
N LEU A 26 2.31 -1.47 0.02
CA LEU A 26 2.06 -0.14 -0.53
C LEU A 26 1.92 -0.16 -2.05
N ARG A 27 2.68 -1.01 -2.76
CA ARG A 27 2.52 -1.23 -4.20
C ARG A 27 1.14 -1.81 -4.53
N ARG A 28 0.66 -2.82 -3.79
CA ARG A 28 -0.69 -3.38 -3.96
C ARG A 28 -1.76 -2.33 -3.69
N TRP A 29 -1.60 -1.57 -2.62
CA TRP A 29 -2.53 -0.49 -2.29
C TRP A 29 -2.56 0.61 -3.36
N ALA A 30 -1.42 0.98 -3.93
CA ALA A 30 -1.32 2.05 -4.92
C ALA A 30 -1.79 1.64 -6.33
N ARG A 31 -1.88 0.34 -6.61
CA ARG A 31 -2.25 -0.20 -7.94
C ARG A 31 -3.58 0.40 -8.44
N GLY A 32 -3.56 1.00 -9.63
CA GLY A 32 -4.73 1.62 -10.26
C GLY A 32 -5.15 2.97 -9.68
N ARG A 33 -4.39 3.55 -8.74
CA ARG A 33 -4.68 4.88 -8.20
C ARG A 33 -4.09 6.01 -9.04
N LEU A 34 -3.01 5.75 -9.78
CA LEU A 34 -2.49 6.66 -10.77
C LEU A 34 -3.22 6.41 -12.09
N PRO A 35 -4.01 7.38 -12.64
CA PRO A 35 -4.68 7.23 -13.93
C PRO A 35 -3.68 7.01 -15.07
N SER A 36 -4.10 6.33 -16.15
CA SER A 36 -3.25 6.05 -17.31
C SER A 36 -2.58 7.31 -17.89
N TYR A 37 -3.34 8.39 -18.01
CA TYR A 37 -2.82 9.67 -18.50
C TYR A 37 -1.77 10.33 -17.59
N ALA A 38 -1.59 9.87 -16.37
CA ALA A 38 -0.60 10.38 -15.41
C ALA A 38 0.61 9.44 -15.25
N ARG A 39 0.69 8.34 -16.02
CA ARG A 39 1.77 7.36 -15.98
C ARG A 39 2.95 7.68 -16.89
N ASP A 40 2.93 8.81 -17.57
CA ASP A 40 3.85 9.18 -18.67
C ASP A 40 5.34 9.29 -18.29
N LEU A 41 5.69 9.42 -17.01
CA LEU A 41 7.09 9.67 -16.61
C LEU A 41 7.55 8.82 -15.41
N ALA A 42 6.65 8.11 -14.74
CA ALA A 42 7.01 7.17 -13.68
C ALA A 42 5.90 6.13 -13.57
N ASP A 43 6.25 4.87 -13.68
CA ASP A 43 5.33 3.80 -13.29
C ASP A 43 4.88 4.01 -11.85
N THR A 44 3.63 3.65 -11.56
CA THR A 44 3.08 3.70 -10.20
C THR A 44 4.01 3.00 -9.19
N GLN A 45 4.71 1.95 -9.61
CA GLN A 45 5.63 1.20 -8.78
C GLN A 45 6.88 2.00 -8.43
N ASP A 46 7.47 2.71 -9.40
CA ASP A 46 8.64 3.57 -9.18
C ASP A 46 8.30 4.75 -8.27
N LEU A 47 7.15 5.38 -8.50
CA LEU A 47 6.66 6.46 -7.65
C LEU A 47 6.47 6.01 -6.20
N VAL A 48 5.90 4.82 -5.98
CA VAL A 48 5.74 4.24 -4.64
C VAL A 48 7.10 3.95 -4.02
N GLN A 49 8.00 3.30 -4.75
CA GLN A 49 9.33 2.94 -4.29
C GLN A 49 10.13 4.16 -3.84
N GLU A 50 10.22 5.18 -4.70
CA GLU A 50 10.93 6.42 -4.41
C GLU A 50 10.34 7.13 -3.19
N THR A 51 8.99 7.21 -3.12
CA THR A 51 8.31 7.86 -2.00
C THR A 51 8.55 7.14 -0.69
N VAL A 52 8.49 5.81 -0.67
CA VAL A 52 8.71 5.00 0.53
C VAL A 52 10.14 5.16 1.02
N LEU A 53 11.13 5.04 0.12
CA LEU A 53 12.55 5.19 0.45
C LEU A 53 12.84 6.59 1.01
N HIS A 54 12.36 7.64 0.34
CA HIS A 54 12.53 9.02 0.80
C HIS A 54 11.90 9.25 2.18
N THR A 55 10.71 8.69 2.43
CA THR A 55 10.00 8.84 3.68
C THR A 55 10.69 8.09 4.82
N LEU A 56 11.19 6.88 4.57
CA LEU A 56 11.94 6.09 5.55
C LEU A 56 13.28 6.73 5.93
N ASN A 57 13.94 7.38 4.99
CA ASN A 57 15.19 8.13 5.26
C ASN A 57 14.97 9.40 6.10
N LYS A 58 13.71 9.82 6.32
CA LYS A 58 13.34 10.99 7.13
C LYS A 58 12.59 10.64 8.41
N LEU A 59 12.74 9.43 8.94
CA LEU A 59 12.02 8.96 10.13
C LEU A 59 12.52 9.53 11.47
N GLU A 60 13.56 10.35 11.51
CA GLU A 60 14.14 10.87 12.76
C GLU A 60 13.10 11.55 13.66
N SER A 61 12.21 12.34 13.08
CA SER A 61 11.14 13.06 13.77
C SER A 61 9.82 12.28 13.89
N PHE A 62 9.76 11.07 13.34
CA PHE A 62 8.52 10.29 13.35
C PHE A 62 8.27 9.65 14.72
N GLU A 63 7.15 9.96 15.36
CA GLU A 63 6.72 9.36 16.62
C GLU A 63 5.53 8.41 16.38
N PRO A 64 5.72 7.09 16.54
CA PRO A 64 4.62 6.13 16.40
C PRO A 64 3.67 6.26 17.60
N ARG A 65 2.41 6.62 17.33
CA ARG A 65 1.36 6.77 18.36
C ARG A 65 0.63 5.46 18.67
N HIS A 66 0.68 4.49 17.76
CA HIS A 66 0.01 3.19 17.87
C HIS A 66 0.67 2.16 16.93
N GLN A 67 0.28 0.90 17.08
CA GLN A 67 0.68 -0.15 16.13
C GLN A 67 0.11 0.17 14.73
N GLY A 68 0.93 0.08 13.69
CA GLY A 68 0.54 0.44 12.32
C GLY A 68 0.73 1.92 11.95
N ALA A 69 1.15 2.78 12.88
CA ALA A 69 1.36 4.22 12.61
C ALA A 69 2.35 4.47 11.47
N LEU A 70 3.41 3.65 11.34
CA LEU A 70 4.37 3.76 10.24
C LEU A 70 3.71 3.48 8.89
N GLN A 71 2.92 2.41 8.81
CA GLN A 71 2.24 2.02 7.59
C GLN A 71 1.21 3.07 7.15
N ALA A 72 0.47 3.64 8.11
CA ALA A 72 -0.45 4.75 7.86
C ALA A 72 0.29 6.00 7.35
N TYR A 73 1.44 6.32 7.94
CA TYR A 73 2.29 7.45 7.54
C TYR A 73 2.85 7.25 6.12
N LEU A 74 3.41 6.08 5.81
CA LEU A 74 3.91 5.75 4.48
C LEU A 74 2.79 5.78 3.43
N ARG A 75 1.62 5.19 3.74
CA ARG A 75 0.44 5.26 2.85
C ARG A 75 0.03 6.69 2.56
N GLN A 76 0.02 7.56 3.58
CA GLN A 76 -0.32 8.96 3.39
C GLN A 76 0.71 9.70 2.52
N ALA A 77 2.01 9.40 2.68
CA ALA A 77 3.06 9.95 1.83
C ALA A 77 2.87 9.55 0.36
N VAL A 78 2.60 8.26 0.10
CA VAL A 78 2.31 7.75 -1.25
C VAL A 78 1.02 8.38 -1.81
N ALA A 79 -0.04 8.51 -1.02
CA ALA A 79 -1.28 9.15 -1.45
C ALA A 79 -1.08 10.62 -1.83
N ASN A 80 -0.25 11.35 -1.09
CA ASN A 80 0.11 12.73 -1.41
C ASN A 80 0.89 12.79 -2.73
N ARG A 81 1.89 11.94 -2.89
CA ARG A 81 2.72 11.90 -4.10
C ARG A 81 1.90 11.57 -5.35
N ILE A 82 0.97 10.60 -5.26
CA ILE A 82 0.02 10.30 -6.36
C ILE A 82 -0.83 11.53 -6.71
N ARG A 83 -1.36 12.23 -5.71
CA ARG A 83 -2.16 13.45 -5.94
C ARG A 83 -1.34 14.56 -6.61
N ASP A 84 -0.11 14.73 -6.19
CA ASP A 84 0.78 15.75 -6.77
C ASP A 84 1.13 15.40 -8.21
N GLU A 85 1.35 14.11 -8.52
CA GLU A 85 1.61 13.65 -9.88
C GLU A 85 0.40 13.88 -10.79
N ILE A 86 -0.81 13.53 -10.34
CA ILE A 86 -2.05 13.82 -11.07
C ILE A 86 -2.18 15.32 -11.35
N ARG A 87 -1.93 16.18 -10.35
CA ARG A 87 -1.97 17.64 -10.53
C ARG A 87 -0.91 18.13 -11.51
N ARG A 88 0.30 17.55 -11.48
CA ARG A 88 1.41 17.90 -12.37
C ARG A 88 1.04 17.63 -13.82
N VAL A 89 0.50 16.44 -14.11
CA VAL A 89 0.11 16.04 -15.47
C VAL A 89 -1.09 16.83 -15.97
N THR A 90 -2.10 17.03 -15.12
CA THR A 90 -3.30 17.82 -15.49
C THR A 90 -2.97 19.27 -15.88
N ARG A 91 -1.84 19.81 -15.43
CA ARG A 91 -1.36 21.15 -15.79
C ARG A 91 -0.47 21.21 -17.05
N ARG A 92 -0.13 20.06 -17.66
CA ARG A 92 0.68 19.96 -18.88
C ARG A 92 -0.10 19.29 -20.00
N PRO A 93 -0.02 19.74 -21.26
CA PRO A 93 -0.56 19.00 -22.43
C PRO A 93 0.28 17.73 -22.69
N VAL A 94 -0.39 16.65 -23.08
CA VAL A 94 0.08 15.27 -23.16
C VAL A 94 1.02 15.01 -24.33
N PRO A 95 2.02 14.10 -24.17
CA PRO A 95 2.38 13.09 -25.18
C PRO A 95 2.25 11.64 -24.65
N GLU A 96 2.08 10.70 -25.60
CA GLU A 96 1.66 9.30 -25.43
C GLU A 96 2.78 8.32 -24.97
N GLU A 97 2.33 7.28 -24.28
CA GLU A 97 2.76 5.89 -24.00
C GLU A 97 4.23 5.45 -24.05
N LEU A 98 4.66 4.76 -22.99
CA LEU A 98 5.64 3.65 -23.00
C LEU A 98 5.50 2.72 -21.78
N GLY A 99 5.80 1.43 -22.00
CA GLY A 99 5.38 0.23 -21.34
C GLY A 99 5.98 -0.19 -19.99
N ASP A 100 5.39 -1.26 -19.47
CA ASP A 100 5.62 -1.92 -18.18
C ASP A 100 7.00 -2.62 -18.07
N GLY A 101 7.77 -2.24 -17.06
CA GLY A 101 8.92 -3.01 -16.56
C GLY A 101 8.62 -3.60 -15.17
N HIS A 102 8.46 -4.92 -15.07
CA HIS A 102 8.29 -5.62 -13.81
C HIS A 102 9.65 -5.92 -13.18
N VAL A 103 9.87 -5.40 -11.99
CA VAL A 103 10.94 -5.86 -11.07
C VAL A 103 10.25 -6.70 -9.99
N ASP A 104 10.71 -7.94 -9.82
CA ASP A 104 10.17 -8.89 -8.83
C ASP A 104 10.51 -8.38 -7.42
N PRO A 105 9.54 -7.99 -6.58
CA PRO A 105 9.80 -7.45 -5.26
C PRO A 105 10.12 -8.57 -4.26
N ALA A 106 10.95 -8.28 -3.25
CA ALA A 106 11.20 -9.17 -2.13
C ALA A 106 9.88 -9.60 -1.44
N PRO A 107 9.79 -10.86 -0.96
CA PRO A 107 8.57 -11.41 -0.38
C PRO A 107 8.12 -10.61 0.86
N SER A 108 6.82 -10.31 0.94
CA SER A 108 6.23 -9.58 2.07
C SER A 108 6.04 -10.49 3.30
N PRO A 109 5.85 -9.93 4.52
CA PRO A 109 5.51 -10.73 5.69
C PRO A 109 4.27 -11.63 5.50
N LEU A 110 3.30 -11.19 4.71
CA LEU A 110 2.13 -11.98 4.35
C LEU A 110 2.53 -13.14 3.45
N GLU A 111 3.38 -12.91 2.44
CA GLU A 111 3.89 -13.94 1.54
C GLU A 111 4.72 -15.00 2.28
N HIS A 112 5.52 -14.59 3.26
CA HIS A 112 6.21 -15.53 4.17
C HIS A 112 5.24 -16.40 4.98
N ALA A 113 4.07 -15.85 5.36
CA ALA A 113 3.08 -16.56 6.16
C ALA A 113 2.25 -17.58 5.36
N ILE A 114 1.91 -17.27 4.10
CA ILE A 114 1.01 -18.07 3.26
C ILE A 114 1.69 -18.77 2.08
N GLY A 115 2.98 -18.50 1.86
CA GLY A 115 3.76 -19.03 0.73
C GLY A 115 3.43 -18.33 -0.61
N ARG A 116 4.23 -18.64 -1.63
CA ARG A 116 4.10 -18.02 -2.97
C ARG A 116 2.74 -18.34 -3.62
N GLU A 117 2.33 -19.59 -3.63
CA GLU A 117 1.05 -20.01 -4.22
C GLU A 117 -0.14 -19.36 -3.54
N GLY A 118 -0.13 -19.32 -2.20
CA GLY A 118 -1.16 -18.60 -1.43
C GLY A 118 -1.19 -17.11 -1.73
N MET A 119 -0.03 -16.49 -1.98
CA MET A 119 0.07 -15.08 -2.34
C MET A 119 -0.45 -14.80 -3.74
N GLU A 120 -0.15 -15.65 -4.71
CA GLU A 120 -0.68 -15.54 -6.08
C GLU A 120 -2.21 -15.65 -6.09
N ARG A 121 -2.77 -16.61 -5.35
CA ARG A 121 -4.23 -16.76 -5.18
C ARG A 121 -4.85 -15.55 -4.50
N TYR A 122 -4.22 -15.03 -3.44
CA TYR A 122 -4.67 -13.85 -2.73
C TYR A 122 -4.69 -12.62 -3.67
N GLU A 123 -3.63 -12.40 -4.44
CA GLU A 123 -3.55 -11.28 -5.38
C GLU A 123 -4.58 -11.38 -6.50
N ALA A 124 -4.76 -12.58 -7.07
CA ALA A 124 -5.78 -12.82 -8.07
C ALA A 124 -7.20 -12.54 -7.54
N ALA A 125 -7.50 -13.03 -6.34
CA ALA A 125 -8.78 -12.77 -5.68
C ALA A 125 -8.99 -11.27 -5.37
N LEU A 126 -7.95 -10.56 -4.90
CA LEU A 126 -8.01 -9.11 -4.67
C LEU A 126 -8.34 -8.32 -5.94
N GLN A 127 -7.82 -8.74 -7.10
CA GLN A 127 -8.09 -8.05 -8.36
C GLN A 127 -9.55 -8.14 -8.78
N LYS A 128 -10.25 -9.21 -8.43
CA LYS A 128 -11.67 -9.42 -8.72
C LYS A 128 -12.59 -8.61 -7.82
N LEU A 129 -12.08 -8.09 -6.69
CA LEU A 129 -12.86 -7.29 -5.77
C LEU A 129 -13.04 -5.85 -6.25
N ARG A 130 -14.13 -5.22 -5.81
CA ARG A 130 -14.34 -3.79 -6.01
C ARG A 130 -13.21 -2.98 -5.35
N PRO A 131 -12.81 -1.83 -5.91
CA PRO A 131 -11.69 -1.03 -5.40
C PRO A 131 -11.77 -0.71 -3.90
N LYS A 132 -12.97 -0.37 -3.39
CA LYS A 132 -13.18 -0.08 -1.95
C LYS A 132 -13.03 -1.31 -1.04
N ASP A 133 -13.44 -2.49 -1.50
CA ASP A 133 -13.27 -3.74 -0.74
C ASP A 133 -11.79 -4.13 -0.70
N ARG A 134 -11.09 -4.04 -1.82
CA ARG A 134 -9.63 -4.25 -1.90
C ARG A 134 -8.87 -3.30 -0.98
N GLU A 135 -9.20 -2.01 -1.01
CA GLU A 135 -8.60 -1.01 -0.14
C GLU A 135 -8.80 -1.34 1.35
N ALA A 136 -10.01 -1.75 1.73
CA ALA A 136 -10.32 -2.14 3.10
C ALA A 136 -9.48 -3.31 3.60
N ILE A 137 -9.30 -4.34 2.75
CA ILE A 137 -8.53 -5.54 3.08
C ILE A 137 -7.04 -5.19 3.21
N VAL A 138 -6.45 -4.55 2.20
CA VAL A 138 -5.03 -4.18 2.23
C VAL A 138 -4.73 -3.25 3.40
N ALA A 139 -5.59 -2.25 3.65
CA ALA A 139 -5.42 -1.34 4.77
C ALA A 139 -5.41 -2.08 6.12
N ARG A 140 -6.31 -3.05 6.32
CA ARG A 140 -6.41 -3.78 7.59
C ARG A 140 -5.39 -4.88 7.74
N MET A 141 -5.23 -5.74 6.73
CA MET A 141 -4.43 -6.96 6.84
C MET A 141 -2.95 -6.73 6.58
N GLU A 142 -2.61 -5.89 5.61
CA GLU A 142 -1.22 -5.68 5.22
C GLU A 142 -0.62 -4.42 5.87
N LEU A 143 -1.37 -3.32 5.88
CA LEU A 143 -0.91 -2.05 6.42
C LEU A 143 -1.26 -1.86 7.91
N GLN A 144 -1.97 -2.83 8.52
CA GLN A 144 -2.30 -2.87 9.95
C GLN A 144 -2.97 -1.58 10.48
N GLN A 145 -3.74 -0.90 9.63
CA GLN A 145 -4.43 0.34 10.01
C GLN A 145 -5.53 0.10 11.04
N SER A 146 -5.74 1.08 11.91
CA SER A 146 -6.88 1.09 12.82
C SER A 146 -8.20 1.27 12.07
N TYR A 147 -9.30 0.90 12.67
CA TYR A 147 -10.62 1.11 12.05
C TYR A 147 -10.98 2.59 11.92
N GLU A 148 -10.45 3.45 12.78
CA GLU A 148 -10.57 4.91 12.69
C GLU A 148 -9.89 5.43 11.41
N GLU A 149 -8.65 5.00 11.17
CA GLU A 149 -7.90 5.37 9.97
C GLU A 149 -8.56 4.84 8.69
N ILE A 150 -9.06 3.60 8.73
CA ILE A 150 -9.82 2.99 7.62
C ILE A 150 -11.13 3.74 7.39
N ALA A 151 -11.82 4.19 8.44
CA ALA A 151 -13.03 4.98 8.31
C ALA A 151 -12.76 6.28 7.53
N VAL A 152 -11.72 7.00 7.91
CA VAL A 152 -11.29 8.22 7.20
C VAL A 152 -10.94 7.89 5.74
N ALA A 153 -10.15 6.84 5.49
CA ALA A 153 -9.70 6.47 4.16
C ALA A 153 -10.84 6.08 3.21
N LEU A 154 -11.84 5.35 3.73
CA LEU A 154 -13.00 4.86 2.96
C LEU A 154 -14.21 5.82 2.97
N GLY A 155 -14.10 6.98 3.63
CA GLY A 155 -15.21 7.92 3.81
C GLY A 155 -16.36 7.32 4.62
N LYS A 156 -16.06 6.53 5.68
CA LYS A 156 -17.06 5.96 6.59
C LYS A 156 -17.30 6.90 7.77
N THR A 157 -18.49 6.83 8.34
CA THR A 157 -18.94 7.72 9.43
C THR A 157 -18.19 7.48 10.75
N ASN A 158 -17.74 6.25 11.00
CA ASN A 158 -17.04 5.87 12.23
C ASN A 158 -16.29 4.54 12.09
N ALA A 159 -15.48 4.20 13.10
CA ALA A 159 -14.69 2.97 13.15
C ALA A 159 -15.56 1.68 13.07
N ASN A 160 -16.76 1.68 13.64
CA ASN A 160 -17.63 0.51 13.55
C ASN A 160 -18.15 0.27 12.13
N ALA A 161 -18.48 1.32 11.39
CA ALA A 161 -18.84 1.23 9.98
C ALA A 161 -17.66 0.73 9.11
N ALA A 162 -16.44 1.15 9.43
CA ALA A 162 -15.23 0.63 8.80
C ALA A 162 -15.00 -0.85 9.12
N ARG A 163 -15.18 -1.27 10.39
CA ARG A 163 -15.07 -2.67 10.80
C ARG A 163 -16.04 -3.56 10.03
N VAL A 164 -17.30 -3.16 9.92
CA VAL A 164 -18.31 -3.88 9.14
C VAL A 164 -17.91 -3.96 7.65
N ALA A 165 -17.41 -2.87 7.08
CA ALA A 165 -16.96 -2.85 5.68
C ALA A 165 -15.78 -3.82 5.46
N VAL A 166 -14.78 -3.82 6.35
CA VAL A 166 -13.65 -4.75 6.31
C VAL A 166 -14.11 -6.20 6.41
N THR A 167 -14.97 -6.52 7.37
CA THR A 167 -15.50 -7.89 7.55
C THR A 167 -16.21 -8.39 6.29
N ARG A 168 -17.05 -7.55 5.67
CA ARG A 168 -17.74 -7.90 4.43
C ARG A 168 -16.77 -8.05 3.25
N ALA A 169 -15.74 -7.22 3.20
CA ALA A 169 -14.72 -7.31 2.16
C ALA A 169 -13.91 -8.61 2.29
N ILE A 170 -13.54 -9.00 3.51
CA ILE A 170 -12.84 -10.27 3.76
C ILE A 170 -13.72 -11.47 3.37
N ALA A 171 -15.03 -11.47 3.72
CA ALA A 171 -15.93 -12.54 3.29
C ALA A 171 -15.95 -12.71 1.77
N ARG A 172 -16.04 -11.60 1.01
CA ARG A 172 -15.97 -11.64 -0.46
C ARG A 172 -14.61 -12.11 -0.98
N LEU A 173 -13.52 -11.78 -0.29
CA LEU A 173 -12.20 -12.28 -0.66
C LEU A 173 -12.14 -13.79 -0.54
N ILE A 174 -12.63 -14.34 0.57
CA ILE A 174 -12.68 -15.79 0.80
C ILE A 174 -13.51 -16.48 -0.30
N GLU A 175 -14.69 -15.96 -0.62
CA GLU A 175 -15.52 -16.47 -1.71
C GLU A 175 -14.77 -16.50 -3.07
N GLN A 176 -13.96 -15.45 -3.35
CA GLN A 176 -13.17 -15.43 -4.58
C GLN A 176 -12.00 -16.43 -4.55
N MET A 177 -11.37 -16.63 -3.39
CA MET A 177 -10.29 -17.60 -3.24
C MET A 177 -10.79 -19.05 -3.33
N ASP A 178 -11.98 -19.35 -2.80
CA ASP A 178 -12.58 -20.68 -2.85
C ASP A 178 -13.05 -21.06 -4.27
N ASN A 179 -13.48 -20.08 -5.06
CA ASN A 179 -13.91 -20.30 -6.46
C ASN A 179 -12.73 -20.58 -7.42
N GLU A 180 -11.50 -20.49 -6.98
CA GLU A 180 -10.29 -20.78 -7.77
C GLU A 180 -9.69 -22.17 -7.48
N THR A 181 -10.33 -22.98 -6.64
CA THR A 181 -9.93 -24.36 -6.31
C THR A 181 -10.70 -25.33 -7.16
#